data_f812ff2f96ec6b1356109200d2aafd65
#
_entry.id   f812ff2f96ec6b1356109200d2aafd65
#
_cell.length_a   1.000
_cell.length_b   1.000
_cell.length_c   1.000
_cell.angle_alpha   90.00
_cell.angle_beta   90.00
_cell.angle_gamma   90.00
#
_symmetry.space_group_name_H-M   'P 1'
#
loop_
_entity.id
_entity.type
_entity.pdbx_description
1 polymer ?
#
loop_
_entity_poly.entity_id
_entity_poly.type
_entity_poly.pdbx_seq_one_letter_code
_entity_poly.pdbx_strand_id
1 'polypeptide(L)'
;MTKKILLILAILFSTLSYSQLTDANFQQAINACLTTNPEDGLCSDSEYGAMPTWDVSQVTDMSYAFRLKTIFNGDLSAWDVSNVTTMFQMFGLANNFNGNISAWDVSNVTIMQYMFSDATSFNQPLEDWDVSNVTEMRDLFSYSSFNQDISGWCVTNIVSEPSDFSTGSPLIESNKPVWGTCKTAGIDDQNQLNISIFPNPTSDLVYIEGNYTQLKAVVYDILGKQVMKESITNNIDISQLEKGVYILQLSDGVKLTTQRILKN
;
A
#
# COMPACT_ATOMS: atom_id res chain seq x y z
N MET A 1 1.04 -62.07 40.90
CA MET A 1 0.60 -61.42 39.62
C MET A 1 0.06 -60.02 39.95
N THR A 2 0.85 -59.01 39.89
CA THR A 2 0.47 -57.63 40.22
C THR A 2 0.00 -56.93 38.93
N LYS A 3 -1.31 -56.62 38.80
CA LYS A 3 -1.87 -55.83 37.70
C LYS A 3 -1.47 -54.39 37.90
N LYS A 4 -0.62 -53.87 37.00
CA LYS A 4 -0.36 -52.44 36.89
C LYS A 4 -1.58 -51.76 36.21
N ILE A 5 -2.30 -50.95 36.97
CA ILE A 5 -3.33 -50.06 36.43
C ILE A 5 -2.63 -48.86 35.78
N LEU A 6 -2.72 -48.77 34.45
CA LEU A 6 -2.23 -47.64 33.68
C LEU A 6 -3.30 -46.53 33.75
N LEU A 7 -3.04 -45.49 34.54
CA LEU A 7 -3.89 -44.30 34.59
C LEU A 7 -3.56 -43.44 33.37
N ILE A 8 -4.41 -43.46 32.36
CA ILE A 8 -4.31 -42.52 31.21
C ILE A 8 -4.93 -41.21 31.66
N LEU A 9 -4.06 -40.23 31.96
CA LEU A 9 -4.47 -38.83 32.19
C LEU A 9 -4.84 -38.22 30.85
N ALA A 10 -6.12 -38.19 30.51
CA ALA A 10 -6.62 -37.42 29.37
C ALA A 10 -6.55 -35.93 29.76
N ILE A 11 -5.54 -35.24 29.27
CA ILE A 11 -5.47 -33.78 29.34
C ILE A 11 -6.50 -33.26 28.33
N LEU A 12 -7.67 -32.87 28.83
CA LEU A 12 -8.65 -32.10 28.07
C LEU A 12 -8.03 -30.69 27.84
N PHE A 13 -7.45 -30.48 26.66
CA PHE A 13 -7.27 -29.15 26.15
C PHE A 13 -8.66 -28.61 25.81
N SER A 14 -9.27 -27.85 26.71
CA SER A 14 -10.37 -26.99 26.34
C SER A 14 -9.81 -25.90 25.43
N THR A 15 -9.95 -26.04 24.13
CA THR A 15 -9.78 -24.92 23.19
C THR A 15 -10.87 -23.93 23.56
N LEU A 16 -10.47 -22.77 24.11
CA LEU A 16 -11.36 -21.64 24.23
C LEU A 16 -11.83 -21.30 22.82
N SER A 17 -13.06 -21.66 22.49
CA SER A 17 -13.69 -21.24 21.24
C SER A 17 -14.33 -19.88 21.52
N TYR A 18 -13.70 -18.83 21.01
CA TYR A 18 -14.30 -17.50 21.04
C TYR A 18 -15.44 -17.41 20.02
N SER A 19 -16.42 -16.54 20.28
CA SER A 19 -17.51 -16.27 19.35
C SER A 19 -16.97 -15.63 18.07
N GLN A 20 -17.44 -16.10 16.90
CA GLN A 20 -17.07 -15.54 15.62
C GLN A 20 -17.61 -14.11 15.47
N LEU A 21 -16.76 -13.18 15.05
CA LEU A 21 -17.15 -11.82 14.72
C LEU A 21 -17.67 -11.75 13.28
N THR A 22 -18.78 -11.03 13.13
CA THR A 22 -19.46 -10.73 11.87
C THR A 22 -20.03 -9.32 11.95
N ASP A 23 -20.51 -8.75 10.87
CA ASP A 23 -21.14 -7.41 10.86
C ASP A 23 -22.27 -7.27 11.91
N ALA A 24 -22.95 -8.38 12.24
CA ALA A 24 -24.08 -8.36 13.17
C ALA A 24 -23.66 -8.09 14.63
N ASN A 25 -22.44 -8.47 15.04
CA ASN A 25 -22.00 -8.37 16.44
C ASN A 25 -20.71 -7.56 16.64
N PHE A 26 -20.02 -7.17 15.56
CA PHE A 26 -18.72 -6.52 15.61
C PHE A 26 -18.75 -5.21 16.43
N GLN A 27 -19.68 -4.31 16.13
CA GLN A 27 -19.79 -3.04 16.86
C GLN A 27 -20.16 -3.24 18.33
N GLN A 28 -20.99 -4.24 18.64
CA GLN A 28 -21.33 -4.58 20.02
C GLN A 28 -20.11 -5.10 20.77
N ALA A 29 -19.32 -5.98 20.15
CA ALA A 29 -18.10 -6.52 20.73
C ALA A 29 -17.10 -5.40 21.05
N ILE A 30 -16.84 -4.46 20.11
CA ILE A 30 -15.99 -3.29 20.34
C ILE A 30 -16.50 -2.47 21.54
N ASN A 31 -17.77 -2.12 21.58
CA ASN A 31 -18.32 -1.31 22.65
C ASN A 31 -18.23 -2.02 24.01
N ALA A 32 -18.49 -3.31 24.07
CA ALA A 32 -18.37 -4.11 25.29
C ALA A 32 -16.93 -4.12 25.80
N CYS A 33 -15.96 -4.40 24.89
CA CYS A 33 -14.55 -4.42 25.22
C CYS A 33 -14.05 -3.06 25.72
N LEU A 34 -14.34 -1.98 24.99
CA LEU A 34 -13.86 -0.65 25.31
C LEU A 34 -14.61 0.00 26.50
N THR A 35 -15.65 -0.61 27.02
CA THR A 35 -16.26 -0.20 28.29
C THR A 35 -15.35 -0.53 29.47
N THR A 36 -14.61 -1.64 29.39
CA THR A 36 -13.69 -2.10 30.45
C THR A 36 -12.24 -1.72 30.18
N ASN A 37 -11.81 -1.75 28.90
CA ASN A 37 -10.44 -1.49 28.46
C ASN A 37 -10.42 -0.44 27.34
N PRO A 38 -10.72 0.84 27.64
CA PRO A 38 -10.95 1.86 26.62
C PRO A 38 -9.67 2.32 25.90
N GLU A 39 -8.48 2.09 26.47
CA GLU A 39 -7.21 2.56 25.91
C GLU A 39 -6.58 1.54 24.94
N ASP A 40 -6.59 0.28 25.31
CA ASP A 40 -5.81 -0.78 24.63
C ASP A 40 -6.63 -1.96 24.09
N GLY A 41 -7.90 -2.09 24.53
CA GLY A 41 -8.75 -3.21 24.12
C GLY A 41 -8.33 -4.57 24.68
N LEU A 42 -7.53 -4.63 25.75
CA LEU A 42 -7.08 -5.89 26.37
C LEU A 42 -8.17 -6.52 27.26
N CYS A 43 -9.38 -6.66 26.74
CA CYS A 43 -10.59 -7.18 27.39
C CYS A 43 -10.60 -8.73 27.38
N SER A 44 -9.60 -9.38 27.97
CA SER A 44 -9.43 -10.85 27.93
C SER A 44 -10.61 -11.66 28.45
N ASP A 45 -11.43 -11.07 29.32
CA ASP A 45 -12.62 -11.73 29.90
C ASP A 45 -13.87 -11.59 29.02
N SER A 46 -13.76 -10.93 27.85
CA SER A 46 -14.86 -10.85 26.89
C SER A 46 -15.12 -12.22 26.22
N GLU A 47 -16.32 -12.42 25.70
CA GLU A 47 -16.68 -13.61 24.92
C GLU A 47 -15.89 -13.76 23.61
N TYR A 48 -15.18 -12.69 23.21
CA TYR A 48 -14.34 -12.63 22.00
C TYR A 48 -12.83 -12.61 22.32
N GLY A 49 -12.44 -12.65 23.61
CA GLY A 49 -11.06 -12.51 24.06
C GLY A 49 -10.51 -11.08 23.94
N ALA A 50 -9.20 -10.93 24.04
CA ALA A 50 -8.54 -9.65 23.88
C ALA A 50 -8.60 -9.16 22.41
N MET A 51 -8.96 -7.89 22.20
CA MET A 51 -9.18 -7.31 20.86
C MET A 51 -8.02 -7.52 19.87
N PRO A 52 -6.73 -7.44 20.25
CA PRO A 52 -5.63 -7.73 19.32
C PRO A 52 -5.65 -9.15 18.71
N THR A 53 -6.37 -10.07 19.32
CA THR A 53 -6.44 -11.49 18.88
C THR A 53 -7.77 -11.85 18.23
N TRP A 54 -8.64 -10.88 17.99
CA TRP A 54 -9.93 -11.14 17.38
C TRP A 54 -9.81 -11.63 15.94
N ASP A 55 -10.57 -12.68 15.61
CA ASP A 55 -10.81 -13.08 14.23
C ASP A 55 -11.91 -12.22 13.63
N VAL A 56 -11.50 -11.23 12.82
CA VAL A 56 -12.40 -10.30 12.12
C VAL A 56 -12.59 -10.64 10.64
N SER A 57 -12.09 -11.82 10.21
CA SER A 57 -12.08 -12.24 8.81
C SER A 57 -13.48 -12.35 8.16
N GLN A 58 -14.55 -12.41 8.97
CA GLN A 58 -15.93 -12.44 8.48
C GLN A 58 -16.64 -11.08 8.56
N VAL A 59 -15.91 -10.02 8.95
CA VAL A 59 -16.44 -8.66 9.01
C VAL A 59 -16.22 -7.99 7.65
N THR A 60 -17.28 -7.43 7.08
CA THR A 60 -17.24 -6.71 5.80
C THR A 60 -17.51 -5.21 5.97
N ASP A 61 -18.14 -4.81 7.07
CA ASP A 61 -18.43 -3.41 7.41
C ASP A 61 -17.79 -3.04 8.75
N MET A 62 -16.75 -2.21 8.69
CA MET A 62 -16.07 -1.63 9.87
C MET A 62 -16.44 -0.17 10.10
N SER A 63 -17.53 0.30 9.50
CA SER A 63 -17.99 1.67 9.68
C SER A 63 -18.19 2.03 11.14
N TYR A 64 -17.67 3.20 11.56
CA TYR A 64 -17.77 3.73 12.92
C TYR A 64 -17.10 2.90 14.03
N ALA A 65 -16.39 1.83 13.75
CA ALA A 65 -15.89 0.87 14.74
C ALA A 65 -15.24 1.55 15.97
N PHE A 66 -14.33 2.48 15.76
CA PHE A 66 -13.64 3.24 16.82
C PHE A 66 -14.00 4.73 16.83
N ARG A 67 -15.07 5.11 16.14
CA ARG A 67 -15.48 6.52 16.11
C ARG A 67 -15.73 7.06 17.52
N LEU A 68 -15.15 8.26 17.82
CA LEU A 68 -15.23 8.90 19.14
C LEU A 68 -14.56 8.12 20.28
N LYS A 69 -13.76 7.10 19.99
CA LYS A 69 -12.96 6.41 21.01
C LYS A 69 -11.66 7.20 21.24
N THR A 70 -11.79 8.37 21.85
CA THR A 70 -10.77 9.42 21.90
C THR A 70 -9.46 9.03 22.57
N ILE A 71 -9.47 8.03 23.47
CA ILE A 71 -8.29 7.55 24.19
C ILE A 71 -7.76 6.19 23.70
N PHE A 72 -8.48 5.57 22.75
CA PHE A 72 -8.10 4.25 22.22
C PHE A 72 -6.83 4.33 21.37
N ASN A 73 -5.87 3.45 21.68
CA ASN A 73 -4.65 3.23 20.90
C ASN A 73 -4.20 1.76 20.98
N GLY A 74 -5.16 0.82 20.88
CA GLY A 74 -4.87 -0.61 20.93
C GLY A 74 -4.18 -1.13 19.67
N ASP A 75 -3.54 -2.28 19.80
CA ASP A 75 -2.89 -2.97 18.68
C ASP A 75 -3.92 -3.74 17.85
N LEU A 76 -4.04 -3.36 16.58
CA LEU A 76 -4.92 -3.98 15.59
C LEU A 76 -4.12 -4.57 14.42
N SER A 77 -2.80 -4.64 14.52
CA SER A 77 -1.91 -5.01 13.41
C SER A 77 -2.13 -6.44 12.90
N ALA A 78 -2.65 -7.34 13.75
CA ALA A 78 -2.91 -8.74 13.40
C ALA A 78 -4.31 -8.99 12.81
N TRP A 79 -5.16 -7.95 12.68
CA TRP A 79 -6.49 -8.12 12.13
C TRP A 79 -6.45 -8.45 10.62
N ASP A 80 -7.16 -9.50 10.22
CA ASP A 80 -7.42 -9.81 8.81
C ASP A 80 -8.64 -9.01 8.33
N VAL A 81 -8.37 -7.89 7.65
CA VAL A 81 -9.38 -6.98 7.11
C VAL A 81 -9.61 -7.19 5.60
N SER A 82 -9.07 -8.25 5.03
CA SER A 82 -9.10 -8.52 3.59
C SER A 82 -10.51 -8.65 2.99
N ASN A 83 -11.53 -8.93 3.79
CA ASN A 83 -12.92 -8.98 3.35
C ASN A 83 -13.70 -7.67 3.59
N VAL A 84 -13.07 -6.64 4.18
CA VAL A 84 -13.73 -5.37 4.49
C VAL A 84 -13.98 -4.56 3.22
N THR A 85 -15.19 -4.08 3.04
CA THR A 85 -15.60 -3.25 1.89
C THR A 85 -15.83 -1.79 2.24
N THR A 86 -16.10 -1.49 3.52
CA THR A 86 -16.28 -0.11 4.00
C THR A 86 -15.61 0.12 5.34
N MET A 87 -14.87 1.23 5.43
CA MET A 87 -14.22 1.75 6.64
C MET A 87 -14.71 3.17 6.96
N PHE A 88 -15.97 3.47 6.60
CA PHE A 88 -16.57 4.79 6.79
C PHE A 88 -16.45 5.25 8.25
N GLN A 89 -15.77 6.39 8.49
CA GLN A 89 -15.56 6.97 9.85
C GLN A 89 -14.94 6.01 10.87
N MET A 90 -14.23 4.95 10.46
CA MET A 90 -13.76 3.91 11.37
C MET A 90 -12.97 4.46 12.57
N PHE A 91 -12.08 5.42 12.37
CA PHE A 91 -11.29 6.09 13.39
C PHE A 91 -11.61 7.58 13.51
N GLY A 92 -12.75 8.02 12.98
CA GLY A 92 -13.17 9.42 13.07
C GLY A 92 -13.23 9.89 14.52
N LEU A 93 -12.52 11.01 14.86
CA LEU A 93 -12.43 11.54 16.24
C LEU A 93 -11.76 10.55 17.24
N ALA A 94 -11.01 9.55 16.78
CA ALA A 94 -10.19 8.69 17.63
C ALA A 94 -8.83 9.37 17.91
N ASN A 95 -8.84 10.39 18.75
CA ASN A 95 -7.74 11.36 18.87
C ASN A 95 -6.38 10.73 19.21
N ASN A 96 -6.34 9.68 20.05
CA ASN A 96 -5.09 9.03 20.47
C ASN A 96 -4.65 7.88 19.55
N PHE A 97 -5.52 7.46 18.62
CA PHE A 97 -5.19 6.32 17.77
C PHE A 97 -3.99 6.61 16.87
N ASN A 98 -2.95 5.80 16.99
CA ASN A 98 -1.76 5.78 16.13
C ASN A 98 -1.20 4.35 16.02
N GLY A 99 -2.08 3.34 16.08
CA GLY A 99 -1.70 1.92 15.93
C GLY A 99 -1.17 1.63 14.53
N ASN A 100 -0.20 0.71 14.45
CA ASN A 100 0.34 0.30 13.15
C ASN A 100 -0.67 -0.59 12.41
N ILE A 101 -1.17 -0.10 11.29
CA ILE A 101 -2.10 -0.78 10.39
C ILE A 101 -1.55 -0.87 8.95
N SER A 102 -0.25 -0.63 8.77
CA SER A 102 0.40 -0.61 7.45
C SER A 102 0.29 -1.93 6.69
N ALA A 103 0.22 -3.06 7.41
CA ALA A 103 0.12 -4.40 6.83
C ALA A 103 -1.33 -4.84 6.49
N TRP A 104 -2.33 -4.00 6.72
CA TRP A 104 -3.71 -4.35 6.39
C TRP A 104 -3.92 -4.49 4.87
N ASP A 105 -4.55 -5.57 4.45
CA ASP A 105 -5.04 -5.73 3.07
C ASP A 105 -6.37 -4.99 2.92
N VAL A 106 -6.31 -3.79 2.35
CA VAL A 106 -7.48 -2.92 2.11
C VAL A 106 -7.96 -2.99 0.65
N SER A 107 -7.46 -3.93 -0.13
CA SER A 107 -7.72 -4.03 -1.57
C SER A 107 -9.19 -4.21 -1.95
N ASN A 108 -10.04 -4.68 -1.04
CA ASN A 108 -11.48 -4.80 -1.24
C ASN A 108 -12.28 -3.59 -0.74
N VAL A 109 -11.63 -2.59 -0.10
CA VAL A 109 -12.33 -1.42 0.43
C VAL A 109 -12.73 -0.47 -0.70
N THR A 110 -13.98 -0.02 -0.67
CA THR A 110 -14.53 0.93 -1.63
C THR A 110 -14.83 2.29 -1.00
N ILE A 111 -15.05 2.35 0.31
CA ILE A 111 -15.43 3.57 1.05
C ILE A 111 -14.48 3.79 2.22
N MET A 112 -13.76 4.93 2.20
CA MET A 112 -12.85 5.38 3.26
C MET A 112 -13.18 6.82 3.74
N GLN A 113 -14.39 7.33 3.43
CA GLN A 113 -14.79 8.68 3.84
C GLN A 113 -14.63 8.86 5.35
N TYR A 114 -14.01 10.00 5.78
CA TYR A 114 -13.80 10.39 7.17
C TYR A 114 -13.03 9.38 8.03
N MET A 115 -12.35 8.37 7.44
CA MET A 115 -11.78 7.27 8.22
C MET A 115 -10.85 7.75 9.34
N PHE A 116 -10.04 8.77 9.09
CA PHE A 116 -9.11 9.36 10.06
C PHE A 116 -9.40 10.84 10.34
N SER A 117 -10.61 11.31 10.02
CA SER A 117 -11.00 12.70 10.31
C SER A 117 -10.90 12.98 11.81
N ASP A 118 -10.21 14.07 12.19
CA ASP A 118 -9.93 14.45 13.58
C ASP A 118 -9.16 13.37 14.41
N ALA A 119 -8.49 12.43 13.78
CA ALA A 119 -7.58 11.48 14.43
C ALA A 119 -6.20 12.17 14.67
N THR A 120 -6.15 13.03 15.66
CA THR A 120 -5.06 14.01 15.86
C THR A 120 -3.71 13.43 16.23
N SER A 121 -3.60 12.12 16.51
CA SER A 121 -2.33 11.41 16.69
C SER A 121 -1.93 10.53 15.53
N PHE A 122 -2.85 10.28 14.57
CA PHE A 122 -2.63 9.29 13.52
C PHE A 122 -1.60 9.77 12.49
N ASN A 123 -0.49 9.02 12.35
CA ASN A 123 0.56 9.29 11.35
C ASN A 123 1.36 8.02 10.99
N GLN A 124 0.69 6.87 10.83
CA GLN A 124 1.33 5.62 10.42
C GLN A 124 1.54 5.56 8.91
N PRO A 125 2.60 4.86 8.44
CA PRO A 125 2.85 4.69 7.00
C PRO A 125 1.72 3.87 6.35
N LEU A 126 1.24 4.34 5.20
CA LEU A 126 0.17 3.70 4.42
C LEU A 126 0.53 3.58 2.92
N GLU A 127 1.81 3.76 2.57
CA GLU A 127 2.28 3.74 1.18
C GLU A 127 1.99 2.43 0.45
N ASP A 128 1.96 1.30 1.17
CA ASP A 128 1.74 -0.03 0.61
C ASP A 128 0.24 -0.43 0.53
N TRP A 129 -0.68 0.44 0.95
CA TRP A 129 -2.10 0.16 0.82
C TRP A 129 -2.56 0.15 -0.65
N ASP A 130 -3.18 -0.95 -1.09
CA ASP A 130 -3.87 -0.99 -2.37
C ASP A 130 -5.26 -0.35 -2.25
N VAL A 131 -5.35 0.91 -2.67
CA VAL A 131 -6.60 1.70 -2.66
C VAL A 131 -7.25 1.78 -4.04
N SER A 132 -6.85 0.92 -4.98
CA SER A 132 -7.30 0.98 -6.37
C SER A 132 -8.80 0.77 -6.56
N ASN A 133 -9.46 0.10 -5.62
CA ASN A 133 -10.91 -0.11 -5.62
C ASN A 133 -11.69 0.98 -4.88
N VAL A 134 -11.02 1.90 -4.18
CA VAL A 134 -11.69 2.95 -3.43
C VAL A 134 -12.31 3.97 -4.38
N THR A 135 -13.57 4.33 -4.11
CA THR A 135 -14.33 5.33 -4.87
C THR A 135 -14.66 6.57 -4.05
N GLU A 136 -14.52 6.50 -2.73
CA GLU A 136 -14.95 7.54 -1.79
C GLU A 136 -13.89 7.78 -0.71
N MET A 137 -13.18 8.94 -0.77
CA MET A 137 -12.12 9.35 0.18
C MET A 137 -12.33 10.76 0.75
N ARG A 138 -13.55 11.32 0.67
CA ARG A 138 -13.83 12.65 1.23
C ARG A 138 -13.45 12.71 2.70
N ASP A 139 -12.80 13.83 3.15
CA ASP A 139 -12.38 14.06 4.54
C ASP A 139 -11.49 12.95 5.15
N LEU A 140 -10.81 12.15 4.33
CA LEU A 140 -10.07 10.96 4.81
C LEU A 140 -9.10 11.30 5.94
N PHE A 141 -8.31 12.36 5.80
CA PHE A 141 -7.30 12.83 6.76
C PHE A 141 -7.58 14.23 7.30
N SER A 142 -8.80 14.71 7.15
CA SER A 142 -9.19 16.05 7.60
C SER A 142 -8.90 16.23 9.10
N TYR A 143 -8.19 17.30 9.49
CA TYR A 143 -7.76 17.62 10.86
C TYR A 143 -6.99 16.51 11.61
N SER A 144 -6.38 15.56 10.88
CA SER A 144 -5.47 14.56 11.44
C SER A 144 -4.03 15.06 11.53
N SER A 145 -3.12 14.27 12.14
CA SER A 145 -1.66 14.51 12.08
C SER A 145 -0.96 13.82 10.90
N PHE A 146 -1.72 13.27 9.96
CA PHE A 146 -1.16 12.47 8.88
C PHE A 146 -0.27 13.30 7.94
N ASN A 147 0.97 12.82 7.72
CA ASN A 147 1.96 13.46 6.84
C ASN A 147 2.88 12.44 6.15
N GLN A 148 2.39 11.21 5.92
CA GLN A 148 3.18 10.19 5.24
C GLN A 148 3.05 10.31 3.72
N ASP A 149 4.02 9.75 2.99
CA ASP A 149 4.02 9.74 1.53
C ASP A 149 3.03 8.69 0.99
N ILE A 150 1.98 9.14 0.35
CA ILE A 150 0.99 8.31 -0.35
C ILE A 150 0.93 8.63 -1.85
N SER A 151 1.97 9.30 -2.38
CA SER A 151 2.05 9.64 -3.81
C SER A 151 2.05 8.41 -4.72
N GLY A 152 2.31 7.23 -4.16
CA GLY A 152 2.27 5.93 -4.84
C GLY A 152 0.88 5.34 -5.03
N TRP A 153 -0.15 5.86 -4.35
CA TRP A 153 -1.49 5.28 -4.40
C TRP A 153 -2.10 5.29 -5.81
N CYS A 154 -2.70 4.16 -6.20
CA CYS A 154 -3.47 4.02 -7.43
C CYS A 154 -4.92 4.50 -7.18
N VAL A 155 -5.30 5.64 -7.75
CA VAL A 155 -6.59 6.32 -7.49
C VAL A 155 -7.37 6.61 -8.79
N THR A 156 -7.37 5.65 -9.72
CA THR A 156 -8.03 5.82 -11.03
C THR A 156 -9.52 6.06 -10.94
N ASN A 157 -10.17 5.58 -9.88
CA ASN A 157 -11.60 5.79 -9.64
C ASN A 157 -11.94 7.18 -9.08
N ILE A 158 -10.93 7.95 -8.65
CA ILE A 158 -11.09 9.27 -8.04
C ILE A 158 -10.41 10.30 -8.91
N VAL A 159 -11.14 10.86 -9.87
CA VAL A 159 -10.60 11.70 -10.97
C VAL A 159 -10.11 13.08 -10.53
N SER A 160 -10.44 13.52 -9.33
CA SER A 160 -9.99 14.80 -8.74
C SER A 160 -9.87 14.66 -7.24
N GLU A 161 -9.08 15.53 -6.60
CA GLU A 161 -8.98 15.53 -5.13
C GLU A 161 -10.35 15.59 -4.49
N PRO A 162 -10.68 14.65 -3.58
CA PRO A 162 -11.93 14.66 -2.85
C PRO A 162 -12.04 15.89 -1.94
N SER A 163 -13.25 16.41 -1.73
CA SER A 163 -13.45 17.54 -0.82
C SER A 163 -12.87 17.25 0.55
N ASP A 164 -12.13 18.21 1.07
CA ASP A 164 -11.52 18.19 2.41
C ASP A 164 -10.63 16.98 2.70
N PHE A 165 -10.09 16.31 1.67
CA PHE A 165 -9.28 15.09 1.78
C PHE A 165 -8.23 15.17 2.91
N SER A 166 -7.55 16.31 3.02
CA SER A 166 -6.49 16.54 4.01
C SER A 166 -6.55 17.95 4.63
N THR A 167 -7.71 18.60 4.62
CA THR A 167 -7.88 19.93 5.20
C THR A 167 -7.45 19.94 6.66
N GLY A 168 -6.54 20.85 7.04
CA GLY A 168 -6.04 20.97 8.41
C GLY A 168 -5.04 19.88 8.84
N SER A 169 -4.68 18.92 7.99
CA SER A 169 -3.56 18.00 8.23
C SER A 169 -2.26 18.58 7.70
N PRO A 170 -1.07 18.12 8.19
CA PRO A 170 0.23 18.54 7.67
C PRO A 170 0.62 17.87 6.34
N LEU A 171 -0.23 17.07 5.72
CA LEU A 171 0.04 16.37 4.47
C LEU A 171 0.30 17.37 3.33
N ILE A 172 1.51 17.33 2.77
CA ILE A 172 1.95 18.24 1.70
C ILE A 172 1.54 17.70 0.31
N GLU A 173 1.37 18.59 -0.68
CA GLU A 173 0.94 18.24 -2.04
C GLU A 173 1.82 17.18 -2.72
N SER A 174 3.16 17.23 -2.52
CA SER A 174 4.07 16.25 -3.12
C SER A 174 3.89 14.82 -2.59
N ASN A 175 3.25 14.66 -1.44
CA ASN A 175 2.98 13.37 -0.80
C ASN A 175 1.59 12.83 -1.14
N LYS A 176 0.75 13.61 -1.84
CA LYS A 176 -0.57 13.16 -2.31
C LYS A 176 -0.45 12.35 -3.60
N PRO A 177 -1.41 11.47 -3.90
CA PRO A 177 -1.46 10.80 -5.19
C PRO A 177 -1.81 11.77 -6.33
N VAL A 178 -1.45 11.42 -7.55
CA VAL A 178 -1.94 12.11 -8.75
C VAL A 178 -3.35 11.58 -9.07
N TRP A 179 -4.36 12.39 -8.77
CA TRP A 179 -5.76 12.00 -8.87
C TRP A 179 -6.15 11.54 -10.29
N GLY A 180 -6.98 10.49 -10.37
CA GLY A 180 -7.39 9.86 -11.62
C GLY A 180 -6.32 8.97 -12.25
N THR A 181 -5.21 8.73 -11.59
CA THR A 181 -4.10 7.93 -12.13
C THR A 181 -3.70 6.80 -11.21
N CYS A 182 -2.89 5.92 -11.77
CA CYS A 182 -2.17 4.90 -11.02
C CYS A 182 -0.69 5.10 -11.30
N LYS A 183 0.11 5.30 -10.25
CA LYS A 183 1.56 5.32 -10.40
C LYS A 183 1.99 3.91 -10.79
N THR A 184 2.12 3.66 -12.10
CA THR A 184 2.69 2.40 -12.55
C THR A 184 4.08 2.25 -11.93
N ALA A 185 4.42 1.07 -11.45
CA ALA A 185 5.76 0.72 -11.00
C ALA A 185 6.72 0.69 -12.21
N GLY A 186 6.86 1.81 -12.88
CA GLY A 186 7.65 2.03 -14.05
C GLY A 186 8.12 3.46 -14.05
N ILE A 187 9.35 3.69 -13.59
CA ILE A 187 10.18 4.87 -13.84
C ILE A 187 9.38 6.18 -13.79
N ASP A 188 9.55 6.93 -12.72
CA ASP A 188 9.07 8.30 -12.55
C ASP A 188 9.14 9.06 -13.90
N ASP A 189 7.98 9.38 -14.50
CA ASP A 189 7.90 10.05 -15.81
C ASP A 189 8.58 11.43 -15.80
N GLN A 190 8.77 12.02 -14.62
CA GLN A 190 9.53 13.26 -14.43
C GLN A 190 11.03 13.06 -14.63
N ASN A 191 11.53 11.84 -14.46
CA ASN A 191 12.93 11.46 -14.65
C ASN A 191 13.19 10.73 -15.96
N GLN A 192 12.19 10.54 -16.82
CA GLN A 192 12.35 9.88 -18.10
C GLN A 192 12.82 10.87 -19.17
N LEU A 193 13.80 10.44 -19.97
CA LEU A 193 14.16 11.14 -21.19
C LEU A 193 13.04 10.95 -22.22
N ASN A 194 12.46 12.04 -22.69
CA ASN A 194 11.49 12.01 -23.78
C ASN A 194 12.24 11.85 -25.11
N ILE A 195 12.45 10.62 -25.53
CA ILE A 195 13.21 10.25 -26.72
C ILE A 195 12.49 9.17 -27.52
N SER A 196 12.72 9.17 -28.81
CA SER A 196 12.34 8.08 -29.73
C SER A 196 13.58 7.35 -30.21
N ILE A 197 13.50 6.03 -30.34
CA ILE A 197 14.59 5.20 -30.90
C ILE A 197 14.11 4.44 -32.12
N PHE A 198 14.91 4.42 -33.18
CA PHE A 198 14.60 3.72 -34.44
C PHE A 198 15.87 3.47 -35.27
N PRO A 199 15.85 2.48 -36.20
CA PRO A 199 14.83 1.45 -36.30
C PRO A 199 14.96 0.42 -35.16
N ASN A 200 13.85 -0.21 -34.82
CA ASN A 200 13.85 -1.37 -33.92
C ASN A 200 12.79 -2.37 -34.42
N PRO A 201 13.18 -3.50 -34.99
CA PRO A 201 14.54 -4.11 -35.07
C PRO A 201 15.56 -3.34 -35.90
N THR A 202 16.85 -3.56 -35.63
CA THR A 202 17.97 -2.95 -36.36
C THR A 202 19.06 -3.96 -36.65
N SER A 203 19.89 -3.70 -37.70
CA SER A 203 21.07 -4.48 -38.02
C SER A 203 22.33 -3.86 -37.41
N ASP A 204 22.49 -2.54 -37.48
CA ASP A 204 23.76 -1.89 -37.13
C ASP A 204 23.61 -0.64 -36.28
N LEU A 205 22.79 0.34 -36.73
CA LEU A 205 22.64 1.63 -36.10
C LEU A 205 21.27 1.78 -35.46
N VAL A 206 21.23 2.34 -34.27
CA VAL A 206 20.02 2.81 -33.58
C VAL A 206 20.10 4.32 -33.47
N TYR A 207 19.17 5.05 -34.08
CA TYR A 207 19.05 6.48 -33.97
C TYR A 207 18.20 6.85 -32.76
N ILE A 208 18.57 7.96 -32.12
CA ILE A 208 17.89 8.50 -30.96
C ILE A 208 17.48 9.93 -31.28
N GLU A 209 16.21 10.22 -31.22
CA GLU A 209 15.65 11.56 -31.36
C GLU A 209 15.05 12.06 -30.05
N GLY A 210 15.30 13.32 -29.70
CA GLY A 210 14.78 13.96 -28.51
C GLY A 210 15.48 15.28 -28.20
N ASN A 211 15.07 15.90 -27.09
CA ASN A 211 15.66 17.17 -26.66
C ASN A 211 16.78 16.92 -25.63
N TYR A 212 17.98 16.67 -26.13
CA TYR A 212 19.20 16.47 -25.34
C TYR A 212 20.43 16.98 -26.13
N THR A 213 21.55 17.18 -25.45
CA THR A 213 22.83 17.57 -26.11
C THR A 213 23.76 16.36 -26.23
N GLN A 214 23.83 15.53 -25.23
CA GLN A 214 24.65 14.33 -25.18
C GLN A 214 24.03 13.30 -24.23
N LEU A 215 24.09 12.01 -24.58
CA LEU A 215 23.64 10.92 -23.76
C LEU A 215 24.77 9.95 -23.43
N LYS A 216 24.72 9.37 -22.25
CA LYS A 216 25.46 8.14 -21.92
C LYS A 216 24.59 6.95 -22.31
N ALA A 217 25.08 6.11 -23.21
CA ALA A 217 24.44 4.89 -23.65
C ALA A 217 25.14 3.69 -23.02
N VAL A 218 24.36 2.79 -22.41
CA VAL A 218 24.85 1.50 -21.91
C VAL A 218 23.94 0.42 -22.47
N VAL A 219 24.54 -0.61 -23.06
CA VAL A 219 23.81 -1.78 -23.59
C VAL A 219 24.09 -2.98 -22.72
N TYR A 220 23.03 -3.68 -22.36
CA TYR A 220 23.09 -4.93 -21.60
C TYR A 220 22.50 -6.07 -22.42
N ASP A 221 23.03 -7.28 -22.24
CA ASP A 221 22.39 -8.50 -22.72
C ASP A 221 21.17 -8.87 -21.83
N ILE A 222 20.45 -9.91 -22.22
CA ILE A 222 19.27 -10.38 -21.48
C ILE A 222 19.58 -10.94 -20.08
N LEU A 223 20.86 -11.20 -19.77
CA LEU A 223 21.33 -11.67 -18.45
C LEU A 223 21.79 -10.50 -17.57
N GLY A 224 21.67 -9.25 -18.06
CA GLY A 224 22.07 -8.04 -17.34
C GLY A 224 23.58 -7.74 -17.41
N LYS A 225 24.36 -8.46 -18.24
CA LYS A 225 25.77 -8.15 -18.44
C LYS A 225 25.91 -6.94 -19.35
N GLN A 226 26.67 -5.94 -18.93
CA GLN A 226 27.03 -4.80 -19.76
C GLN A 226 27.91 -5.26 -20.94
N VAL A 227 27.47 -5.05 -22.18
CA VAL A 227 28.15 -5.40 -23.41
C VAL A 227 28.71 -4.18 -24.15
N MET A 228 28.15 -2.99 -23.91
CA MET A 228 28.64 -1.74 -24.50
C MET A 228 28.38 -0.56 -23.58
N LYS A 229 29.27 0.47 -23.66
CA LYS A 229 29.07 1.76 -22.97
C LYS A 229 29.81 2.85 -23.73
N GLU A 230 29.09 3.89 -24.13
CA GLU A 230 29.67 5.04 -24.82
C GLU A 230 28.87 6.34 -24.57
N SER A 231 29.41 7.47 -24.98
CA SER A 231 28.70 8.74 -25.01
C SER A 231 28.30 9.05 -26.45
N ILE A 232 27.04 9.35 -26.68
CA ILE A 232 26.44 9.50 -27.99
C ILE A 232 25.75 10.87 -28.13
N THR A 233 25.59 11.33 -29.37
CA THR A 233 24.85 12.57 -29.68
C THR A 233 23.52 12.29 -30.38
N ASN A 234 23.41 11.28 -31.24
CA ASN A 234 22.20 10.99 -32.00
C ASN A 234 22.03 9.54 -32.43
N ASN A 235 23.06 8.69 -32.32
CA ASN A 235 22.97 7.28 -32.64
C ASN A 235 23.96 6.45 -31.82
N ILE A 236 23.74 5.15 -31.81
CA ILE A 236 24.63 4.13 -31.27
C ILE A 236 24.85 3.04 -32.32
N ASP A 237 26.12 2.65 -32.54
CA ASP A 237 26.51 1.58 -33.44
C ASP A 237 26.62 0.26 -32.68
N ILE A 238 25.70 -0.66 -32.96
CA ILE A 238 25.67 -2.00 -32.38
C ILE A 238 26.06 -3.09 -33.37
N SER A 239 26.73 -2.73 -34.48
CA SER A 239 27.14 -3.67 -35.54
C SER A 239 27.97 -4.84 -35.01
N GLN A 240 28.76 -4.60 -33.95
CA GLN A 240 29.63 -5.61 -33.33
C GLN A 240 28.90 -6.57 -32.37
N LEU A 241 27.62 -6.32 -32.07
CA LEU A 241 26.87 -7.22 -31.22
C LEU A 241 26.30 -8.40 -32.03
N GLU A 242 26.20 -9.55 -31.39
CA GLU A 242 25.54 -10.73 -31.95
C GLU A 242 24.04 -10.47 -32.13
N LYS A 243 23.38 -11.26 -32.99
CA LYS A 243 21.91 -11.22 -33.15
C LYS A 243 21.24 -11.58 -31.83
N GLY A 244 20.25 -10.77 -31.43
CA GLY A 244 19.59 -11.01 -30.17
C GLY A 244 18.83 -9.82 -29.62
N VAL A 245 18.31 -9.98 -28.40
CA VAL A 245 17.61 -8.95 -27.65
C VAL A 245 18.58 -8.30 -26.66
N TYR A 246 18.58 -6.98 -26.64
CA TYR A 246 19.40 -6.18 -25.75
C TYR A 246 18.55 -5.13 -25.04
N ILE A 247 19.04 -4.65 -23.91
CA ILE A 247 18.47 -3.53 -23.15
C ILE A 247 19.40 -2.33 -23.32
N LEU A 248 18.91 -1.29 -23.97
CA LEU A 248 19.59 0.00 -24.13
C LEU A 248 19.14 0.94 -23.02
N GLN A 249 20.07 1.38 -22.20
CA GLN A 249 19.87 2.38 -21.17
C GLN A 249 20.52 3.70 -21.61
N LEU A 250 19.76 4.79 -21.57
CA LEU A 250 20.19 6.12 -22.00
C LEU A 250 20.02 7.13 -20.86
N SER A 251 21.02 7.96 -20.60
CA SER A 251 20.98 8.97 -19.55
C SER A 251 21.68 10.26 -19.97
N ASP A 252 21.08 11.43 -19.65
CA ASP A 252 21.71 12.75 -19.78
C ASP A 252 22.46 13.19 -18.50
N GLY A 253 22.51 12.30 -17.49
CA GLY A 253 23.12 12.56 -16.18
C GLY A 253 22.11 12.95 -15.09
N VAL A 254 20.89 13.36 -15.46
CA VAL A 254 19.76 13.68 -14.57
C VAL A 254 18.62 12.71 -14.80
N LYS A 255 18.28 12.48 -16.07
CA LYS A 255 17.19 11.60 -16.51
C LYS A 255 17.72 10.30 -17.08
N LEU A 256 16.92 9.26 -16.95
CA LEU A 256 17.23 7.92 -17.43
C LEU A 256 16.05 7.36 -18.21
N THR A 257 16.31 6.64 -19.30
CA THR A 257 15.31 5.80 -19.97
C THR A 257 15.91 4.47 -20.35
N THR A 258 15.07 3.45 -20.43
CA THR A 258 15.48 2.08 -20.78
C THR A 258 14.56 1.56 -21.88
N GLN A 259 15.17 1.04 -22.95
CA GLN A 259 14.44 0.52 -24.10
C GLN A 259 15.00 -0.84 -24.53
N ARG A 260 14.10 -1.72 -24.94
CA ARG A 260 14.46 -2.99 -25.54
C ARG A 260 14.78 -2.79 -27.04
N ILE A 261 15.93 -3.27 -27.49
CA ILE A 261 16.32 -3.29 -28.91
C ILE A 261 16.48 -4.73 -29.39
N LEU A 262 16.08 -4.97 -30.63
CA LEU A 262 16.23 -6.25 -31.31
C LEU A 262 17.27 -6.10 -32.43
N LYS A 263 18.39 -6.81 -32.29
CA LYS A 263 19.46 -6.91 -33.29
C LYS A 263 19.17 -8.07 -34.25
N ASN A 264 19.05 -7.80 -35.55
CA ASN A 264 18.82 -8.79 -36.61
C ASN A 264 20.12 -9.44 -37.11
#